data_ed02082479a4ac4cedd2719135137321
#
_entry.id   ed02082479a4ac4cedd2719135137321
#
_cell.length_a   1.000
_cell.length_b   1.000
_cell.length_c   1.000
_cell.angle_alpha   90.00
_cell.angle_beta   90.00
_cell.angle_gamma   90.00
#
_symmetry.space_group_name_H-M   'P 1'
#
loop_
_entity.id
_entity.type
_entity.pdbx_description
1 polymer ?
#
loop_
_entity_poly.entity_id
_entity_poly.type
_entity_poly.pdbx_seq_one_letter_code
_entity_poly.pdbx_strand_id
1 'polypeptide(L)'
;MPLLLIIGSIIFITTDQMGFYLKQSEKPTSANGANNKGLIHTHNEEKKDHKSPEAQKRMGVYHYNEGNKLLKQNKTEEAIKNYNMALHHNNRFEEAYINLSTAYLNKKNFKLSLKTLNTLESINPNHPLLHYNFSCYYALLGNIPKGIESLNQAIANGFKNHQILETDPDIENLRQNPRFKELQSLLLAKNA
;
A
#
# COMPACT_ATOMS: atom_id res chain seq x y z
N MET A 1 -21.20 3.45 29.04
CA MET A 1 -20.95 3.94 27.67
C MET A 1 -19.81 3.13 27.08
N PRO A 2 -20.05 2.28 26.05
CA PRO A 2 -18.96 1.53 25.44
C PRO A 2 -18.12 2.46 24.55
N LEU A 3 -16.82 2.42 24.77
CA LEU A 3 -15.81 3.10 23.97
C LEU A 3 -15.80 2.42 22.58
N LEU A 4 -16.42 3.06 21.58
CA LEU A 4 -16.32 2.65 20.18
C LEU A 4 -14.88 2.87 19.74
N LEU A 5 -14.11 1.78 19.66
CA LEU A 5 -12.83 1.73 18.95
C LEU A 5 -13.13 1.95 17.48
N ILE A 6 -12.89 3.17 17.00
CA ILE A 6 -12.88 3.50 15.57
C ILE A 6 -11.62 2.87 15.00
N ILE A 7 -11.75 1.65 14.52
CA ILE A 7 -10.70 0.99 13.73
C ILE A 7 -10.89 1.49 12.30
N GLY A 8 -10.10 2.49 11.91
CA GLY A 8 -10.04 2.94 10.53
C GLY A 8 -9.73 1.75 9.62
N SER A 9 -10.50 1.61 8.54
CA SER A 9 -10.33 0.52 7.60
C SER A 9 -8.99 0.64 6.90
N ILE A 10 -8.09 -0.29 7.21
CA ILE A 10 -6.78 -0.38 6.58
C ILE A 10 -6.97 -1.19 5.31
N ILE A 11 -6.83 -0.55 4.15
CA ILE A 11 -6.73 -1.28 2.89
C ILE A 11 -5.39 -2.01 2.90
N PHE A 12 -5.41 -3.30 3.27
CA PHE A 12 -4.26 -4.16 3.06
C PHE A 12 -4.31 -4.65 1.61
N ILE A 13 -3.30 -4.30 0.83
CA ILE A 13 -2.95 -5.10 -0.34
C ILE A 13 -2.54 -6.45 0.23
N THR A 14 -3.41 -7.45 0.04
CA THR A 14 -3.23 -8.77 0.65
C THR A 14 -1.92 -9.39 0.20
N THR A 15 -1.28 -10.15 1.09
CA THR A 15 -0.05 -10.89 0.87
C THR A 15 -0.10 -11.82 -0.35
N ASP A 16 -1.26 -12.16 -0.86
CA ASP A 16 -1.44 -13.01 -2.04
C ASP A 16 -0.99 -12.35 -3.35
N GLN A 17 -1.14 -11.03 -3.49
CA GLN A 17 -0.58 -10.33 -4.66
C GLN A 17 0.95 -10.20 -4.56
N MET A 18 1.52 -10.12 -3.35
CA MET A 18 2.97 -10.11 -3.15
C MET A 18 3.60 -11.50 -3.30
N GLY A 19 2.88 -12.59 -2.98
CA GLY A 19 3.36 -13.95 -3.19
C GLY A 19 3.72 -14.25 -4.65
N PHE A 20 3.05 -13.59 -5.59
CA PHE A 20 3.36 -13.72 -7.01
C PHE A 20 4.73 -13.09 -7.38
N TYR A 21 5.08 -11.94 -6.79
CA TYR A 21 6.35 -11.28 -7.06
C TYR A 21 7.55 -11.97 -6.39
N LEU A 22 7.36 -12.54 -5.19
CA LEU A 22 8.42 -13.28 -4.49
C LEU A 22 8.70 -14.62 -5.15
N LYS A 23 7.68 -15.28 -5.76
CA LYS A 23 7.84 -16.57 -6.42
C LYS A 23 8.61 -16.50 -7.75
N GLN A 24 8.73 -15.31 -8.35
CA GLN A 24 9.56 -15.11 -9.56
C GLN A 24 11.06 -14.93 -9.26
N SER A 25 11.44 -14.64 -8.01
CA SER A 25 12.84 -14.46 -7.62
C SER A 25 13.54 -15.74 -7.15
N GLU A 26 12.80 -16.81 -6.92
CA GLU A 26 13.34 -18.12 -6.54
C GLU A 26 13.23 -19.10 -7.73
N LYS A 27 14.16 -19.02 -8.69
CA LYS A 27 14.45 -20.19 -9.53
C LYS A 27 15.37 -21.13 -8.72
N PRO A 28 14.98 -22.37 -8.48
CA PRO A 28 15.88 -23.34 -7.85
C PRO A 28 16.98 -23.69 -8.85
N THR A 29 18.22 -23.36 -8.52
CA THR A 29 19.37 -24.01 -9.16
C THR A 29 19.43 -25.44 -8.67
N SER A 30 19.28 -26.37 -9.60
CA SER A 30 19.31 -27.81 -9.37
C SER A 30 20.61 -28.24 -8.69
N ALA A 31 20.42 -29.03 -7.62
CA ALA A 31 21.49 -29.81 -7.00
C ALA A 31 21.95 -30.92 -7.95
N ASN A 32 23.24 -31.05 -8.14
CA ASN A 32 23.84 -32.31 -8.49
C ASN A 32 25.24 -32.47 -7.88
N GLY A 33 25.37 -33.56 -7.12
CA GLY A 33 26.56 -34.37 -7.13
C GLY A 33 27.64 -34.07 -6.11
N ALA A 34 27.69 -34.95 -5.10
CA ALA A 34 28.78 -35.10 -4.18
C ALA A 34 30.17 -35.20 -4.82
N ASN A 35 31.17 -34.52 -4.25
CA ASN A 35 32.41 -35.19 -3.90
C ASN A 35 33.21 -34.38 -2.87
N ASN A 36 33.56 -35.09 -1.81
CA ASN A 36 34.37 -34.65 -0.69
C ASN A 36 35.84 -34.64 -1.08
N LYS A 37 36.52 -33.51 -0.88
CA LYS A 37 37.94 -33.43 -0.50
C LYS A 37 38.26 -31.99 -0.05
N GLY A 38 38.80 -31.92 1.17
CA GLY A 38 39.11 -30.69 1.85
C GLY A 38 40.02 -29.76 1.05
N LEU A 39 39.86 -28.52 1.31
CA LEU A 39 40.90 -27.50 1.19
C LEU A 39 40.37 -26.13 1.65
N ILE A 40 41.08 -25.63 2.67
CA ILE A 40 41.34 -24.21 2.89
C ILE A 40 40.12 -23.26 2.86
N HIS A 41 39.68 -22.88 4.04
CA HIS A 41 38.84 -21.72 4.25
C HIS A 41 39.56 -20.46 3.74
N THR A 42 39.37 -20.13 2.47
CA THR A 42 39.43 -18.75 2.05
C THR A 42 38.08 -18.13 2.38
N HIS A 43 37.99 -17.39 3.48
CA HIS A 43 36.92 -16.43 3.73
C HIS A 43 36.99 -15.35 2.64
N ASN A 44 36.54 -15.67 1.44
CA ASN A 44 35.97 -14.66 0.56
C ASN A 44 34.57 -14.37 1.12
N GLU A 45 34.53 -13.53 2.17
CA GLU A 45 33.35 -12.76 2.45
C GLU A 45 33.08 -11.94 1.18
N GLU A 46 32.21 -12.44 0.29
CA GLU A 46 31.49 -11.58 -0.65
C GLU A 46 30.88 -10.50 0.24
N LYS A 47 31.51 -9.33 0.25
CA LYS A 47 30.90 -8.11 0.78
C LYS A 47 29.61 -7.99 0.01
N LYS A 48 28.50 -8.47 0.59
CA LYS A 48 27.14 -8.28 0.05
C LYS A 48 27.04 -6.80 -0.23
N ASP A 49 27.07 -6.43 -1.50
CA ASP A 49 26.98 -5.04 -1.91
C ASP A 49 25.57 -4.55 -1.56
N HIS A 50 25.44 -4.01 -0.35
CA HIS A 50 24.19 -3.43 0.16
C HIS A 50 23.70 -2.25 -0.68
N LYS A 51 24.52 -1.80 -1.64
CA LYS A 51 24.20 -0.68 -2.53
C LYS A 51 23.70 -1.14 -3.90
N SER A 52 23.74 -2.44 -4.19
CA SER A 52 23.21 -2.91 -5.47
C SER A 52 21.70 -2.60 -5.61
N PRO A 53 21.19 -2.33 -6.81
CA PRO A 53 19.76 -2.06 -7.04
C PRO A 53 18.84 -3.15 -6.47
N GLU A 54 19.26 -4.42 -6.58
CA GLU A 54 18.52 -5.56 -6.05
C GLU A 54 18.51 -5.58 -4.51
N ALA A 55 19.64 -5.24 -3.88
CA ALA A 55 19.71 -5.11 -2.42
C ALA A 55 18.82 -3.97 -1.94
N GLN A 56 18.85 -2.81 -2.59
CA GLN A 56 17.97 -1.70 -2.28
C GLN A 56 16.49 -2.09 -2.43
N LYS A 57 16.12 -2.76 -3.52
CA LYS A 57 14.74 -3.24 -3.72
C LYS A 57 14.30 -4.21 -2.61
N ARG A 58 15.15 -5.17 -2.22
CA ARG A 58 14.86 -6.10 -1.10
C ARG A 58 14.68 -5.36 0.21
N MET A 59 15.52 -4.37 0.52
CA MET A 59 15.39 -3.54 1.73
C MET A 59 14.09 -2.73 1.71
N GLY A 60 13.71 -2.17 0.57
CA GLY A 60 12.43 -1.49 0.40
C GLY A 60 11.25 -2.41 0.72
N VAL A 61 11.23 -3.62 0.17
CA VAL A 61 10.19 -4.62 0.46
C VAL A 61 10.18 -5.05 1.93
N TYR A 62 11.36 -5.25 2.53
CA TYR A 62 11.46 -5.58 3.95
C TYR A 62 10.79 -4.51 4.83
N HIS A 63 11.16 -3.25 4.65
CA HIS A 63 10.57 -2.15 5.42
C HIS A 63 9.07 -1.97 5.15
N TYR A 64 8.62 -2.15 3.92
CA TYR A 64 7.20 -2.13 3.60
C TYR A 64 6.42 -3.19 4.39
N ASN A 65 6.93 -4.42 4.43
CA ASN A 65 6.30 -5.53 5.17
C ASN A 65 6.30 -5.30 6.69
N GLU A 66 7.39 -4.77 7.26
CA GLU A 66 7.43 -4.38 8.66
C GLU A 66 6.43 -3.25 8.95
N GLY A 67 6.30 -2.27 8.06
CA GLY A 67 5.28 -1.23 8.16
C GLY A 67 3.88 -1.81 8.21
N ASN A 68 3.55 -2.75 7.33
CA ASN A 68 2.24 -3.43 7.32
C ASN A 68 1.98 -4.21 8.62
N LYS A 69 2.98 -4.91 9.13
CA LYS A 69 2.89 -5.63 10.40
C LYS A 69 2.63 -4.70 11.59
N LEU A 70 3.37 -3.59 11.66
CA LEU A 70 3.22 -2.59 12.71
C LEU A 70 1.84 -1.92 12.66
N LEU A 71 1.34 -1.63 11.46
CA LEU A 71 0.01 -1.05 11.29
C LEU A 71 -1.09 -1.99 11.79
N LYS A 72 -0.98 -3.32 11.54
CA LYS A 72 -1.88 -4.34 12.12
C LYS A 72 -1.83 -4.39 13.65
N GLN A 73 -0.72 -3.97 14.25
CA GLN A 73 -0.53 -3.85 15.71
C GLN A 73 -0.97 -2.50 16.26
N ASN A 74 -1.61 -1.64 15.46
CA ASN A 74 -1.97 -0.26 15.79
C ASN A 74 -0.77 0.65 16.13
N LYS A 75 0.44 0.28 15.71
CA LYS A 75 1.68 1.05 15.90
C LYS A 75 1.92 1.97 14.69
N THR A 76 1.00 2.92 14.50
CA THR A 76 0.94 3.74 13.28
C THR A 76 2.20 4.58 13.06
N GLU A 77 2.78 5.18 14.10
CA GLU A 77 4.00 6.00 13.99
C GLU A 77 5.21 5.15 13.56
N GLU A 78 5.33 3.95 14.08
CA GLU A 78 6.40 3.03 13.71
C GLU A 78 6.20 2.51 12.27
N ALA A 79 4.95 2.26 11.86
CA ALA A 79 4.60 1.91 10.50
C ALA A 79 4.98 3.04 9.51
N ILE A 80 4.67 4.30 9.82
CA ILE A 80 5.06 5.47 9.04
C ILE A 80 6.58 5.53 8.84
N LYS A 81 7.37 5.30 9.91
CA LYS A 81 8.84 5.27 9.79
C LYS A 81 9.29 4.19 8.81
N ASN A 82 8.71 3.00 8.89
CA ASN A 82 9.06 1.88 8.01
C ASN A 82 8.64 2.14 6.56
N TYR A 83 7.46 2.70 6.29
CA TYR A 83 7.09 3.08 4.92
C TYR A 83 8.04 4.14 4.35
N ASN A 84 8.47 5.12 5.15
CA ASN A 84 9.47 6.10 4.71
C ASN A 84 10.84 5.43 4.42
N MET A 85 11.26 4.42 5.20
CA MET A 85 12.46 3.64 4.90
C MET A 85 12.30 2.83 3.61
N ALA A 86 11.12 2.24 3.38
CA ALA A 86 10.81 1.56 2.11
C ALA A 86 10.98 2.50 0.91
N LEU A 87 10.44 3.72 1.01
CA LEU A 87 10.54 4.74 -0.02
C LEU A 87 11.94 5.33 -0.17
N HIS A 88 12.74 5.34 0.90
CA HIS A 88 14.17 5.69 0.81
C HIS A 88 14.95 4.69 -0.04
N HIS A 89 14.64 3.40 0.08
CA HIS A 89 15.27 2.34 -0.70
C HIS A 89 14.70 2.21 -2.10
N ASN A 90 13.41 2.50 -2.29
CA ASN A 90 12.74 2.49 -3.58
C ASN A 90 11.71 3.63 -3.67
N ASN A 91 12.13 4.75 -4.22
CA ASN A 91 11.31 5.95 -4.33
C ASN A 91 10.16 5.84 -5.37
N ARG A 92 10.02 4.71 -6.05
CA ARG A 92 8.89 4.41 -6.95
C ARG A 92 8.01 3.27 -6.43
N PHE A 93 8.08 2.95 -5.14
CA PHE A 93 7.31 1.87 -4.52
C PHE A 93 5.87 2.36 -4.25
N GLU A 94 5.00 2.19 -5.22
CA GLU A 94 3.63 2.73 -5.23
C GLU A 94 2.82 2.27 -4.01
N GLU A 95 2.89 0.99 -3.64
CA GLU A 95 2.17 0.43 -2.48
C GLU A 95 2.62 1.05 -1.15
N ALA A 96 3.89 1.43 -1.05
CA ALA A 96 4.39 2.11 0.14
C ALA A 96 3.82 3.55 0.24
N TYR A 97 3.64 4.26 -0.87
CA TYR A 97 2.95 5.56 -0.88
C TYR A 97 1.48 5.42 -0.50
N ILE A 98 0.77 4.40 -1.03
CA ILE A 98 -0.62 4.12 -0.69
C ILE A 98 -0.77 3.94 0.83
N ASN A 99 0.01 3.02 1.42
CA ASN A 99 -0.11 2.71 2.84
C ASN A 99 0.39 3.85 3.73
N LEU A 100 1.41 4.60 3.30
CA LEU A 100 1.88 5.80 3.99
C LEU A 100 0.81 6.90 4.03
N SER A 101 0.14 7.15 2.89
CA SER A 101 -0.94 8.14 2.83
C SER A 101 -2.11 7.75 3.74
N THR A 102 -2.50 6.48 3.76
CA THR A 102 -3.52 5.95 4.67
C THR A 102 -3.10 6.09 6.14
N ALA A 103 -1.85 5.77 6.47
CA ALA A 103 -1.33 5.94 7.84
C ALA A 103 -1.37 7.41 8.29
N TYR A 104 -1.10 8.35 7.38
CA TYR A 104 -1.26 9.78 7.67
C TYR A 104 -2.73 10.20 7.81
N LEU A 105 -3.66 9.65 7.02
CA LEU A 105 -5.11 9.89 7.20
C LEU A 105 -5.57 9.42 8.58
N ASN A 106 -5.18 8.22 9.00
CA ASN A 106 -5.50 7.67 10.32
C ASN A 106 -5.00 8.56 11.47
N LYS A 107 -3.86 9.24 11.26
CA LYS A 107 -3.31 10.23 12.20
C LYS A 107 -3.92 11.63 12.03
N LYS A 108 -4.86 11.82 11.10
CA LYS A 108 -5.42 13.13 10.71
C LYS A 108 -4.35 14.14 10.27
N ASN A 109 -3.19 13.63 9.82
CA ASN A 109 -2.15 14.47 9.25
C ASN A 109 -2.41 14.68 7.75
N PHE A 110 -3.45 15.46 7.46
CA PHE A 110 -3.91 15.74 6.10
C PHE A 110 -2.84 16.36 5.21
N LYS A 111 -1.97 17.20 5.79
CA LYS A 111 -0.88 17.84 5.02
C LYS A 111 0.11 16.81 4.47
N LEU A 112 0.55 15.86 5.31
CA LEU A 112 1.50 14.83 4.88
C LEU A 112 0.81 13.77 4.00
N SER A 113 -0.45 13.43 4.27
CA SER A 113 -1.23 12.56 3.39
C SER A 113 -1.33 13.14 1.99
N LEU A 114 -1.76 14.40 1.84
CA LEU A 114 -1.85 15.07 0.54
C LEU A 114 -0.51 15.11 -0.19
N LYS A 115 0.58 15.47 0.51
CA LYS A 115 1.92 15.45 -0.08
C LYS A 115 2.29 14.08 -0.62
N THR A 116 2.01 13.02 0.14
CA THR A 116 2.29 11.64 -0.24
C THR A 116 1.47 11.23 -1.47
N LEU A 117 0.18 11.56 -1.51
CA LEU A 117 -0.70 11.28 -2.64
C LEU A 117 -0.24 12.03 -3.90
N ASN A 118 0.10 13.30 -3.81
CA ASN A 118 0.60 14.08 -4.95
C ASN A 118 1.93 13.52 -5.49
N THR A 119 2.78 12.98 -4.60
CA THR A 119 4.00 12.30 -5.05
C THR A 119 3.67 11.04 -5.83
N LEU A 120 2.73 10.21 -5.34
CA LEU A 120 2.28 9.01 -6.06
C LEU A 120 1.60 9.38 -7.38
N GLU A 121 0.79 10.42 -7.41
CA GLU A 121 0.15 10.92 -8.64
C GLU A 121 1.18 11.26 -9.72
N SER A 122 2.32 11.86 -9.35
CA SER A 122 3.41 12.15 -10.29
C SER A 122 4.12 10.88 -10.81
N ILE A 123 4.04 9.75 -10.09
CA ILE A 123 4.65 8.46 -10.47
C ILE A 123 3.69 7.63 -11.32
N ASN A 124 2.45 7.51 -10.88
CA ASN A 124 1.39 6.74 -11.52
C ASN A 124 0.03 7.44 -11.34
N PRO A 125 -0.34 8.37 -12.21
CA PRO A 125 -1.59 9.14 -12.11
C PRO A 125 -2.86 8.29 -12.24
N ASN A 126 -2.76 7.09 -12.80
CA ASN A 126 -3.90 6.22 -13.04
C ASN A 126 -4.02 5.08 -12.01
N HIS A 127 -3.25 5.12 -10.91
CA HIS A 127 -3.32 4.08 -9.91
C HIS A 127 -4.69 4.10 -9.18
N PRO A 128 -5.49 3.02 -9.19
CA PRO A 128 -6.86 3.04 -8.66
C PRO A 128 -6.92 3.36 -7.16
N LEU A 129 -5.98 2.86 -6.35
CA LEU A 129 -5.93 3.16 -4.91
C LEU A 129 -5.44 4.57 -4.59
N LEU A 130 -4.71 5.23 -5.49
CA LEU A 130 -4.40 6.66 -5.37
C LEU A 130 -5.69 7.47 -5.31
N HIS A 131 -6.57 7.27 -6.28
CA HIS A 131 -7.84 8.00 -6.36
C HIS A 131 -8.80 7.61 -5.25
N TYR A 132 -8.78 6.35 -4.81
CA TYR A 132 -9.53 5.95 -3.64
C TYR A 132 -9.04 6.69 -2.37
N ASN A 133 -7.73 6.79 -2.15
CA ASN A 133 -7.18 7.53 -1.01
C ASN A 133 -7.41 9.05 -1.13
N PHE A 134 -7.46 9.62 -2.33
CA PHE A 134 -7.95 10.99 -2.51
C PHE A 134 -9.42 11.12 -2.14
N SER A 135 -10.25 10.13 -2.46
CA SER A 135 -11.65 10.11 -2.03
C SER A 135 -11.78 10.13 -0.50
N CYS A 136 -11.02 9.28 0.22
CA CYS A 136 -10.95 9.31 1.68
C CYS A 136 -10.46 10.65 2.21
N TYR A 137 -9.38 11.19 1.63
CA TYR A 137 -8.83 12.49 2.01
C TYR A 137 -9.87 13.61 1.92
N TYR A 138 -10.57 13.73 0.79
CA TYR A 138 -11.58 14.76 0.60
C TYR A 138 -12.83 14.53 1.44
N ALA A 139 -13.23 13.27 1.63
CA ALA A 139 -14.33 12.92 2.51
C ALA A 139 -14.06 13.36 3.96
N LEU A 140 -12.89 13.02 4.50
CA LEU A 140 -12.50 13.41 5.85
C LEU A 140 -12.40 14.94 6.05
N LEU A 141 -12.16 15.69 4.99
CA LEU A 141 -12.19 17.15 5.00
C LEU A 141 -13.61 17.73 4.76
N GLY A 142 -14.63 16.89 4.57
CA GLY A 142 -16.01 17.32 4.27
C GLY A 142 -16.21 17.84 2.85
N ASN A 143 -15.23 17.67 1.96
CA ASN A 143 -15.34 18.07 0.56
C ASN A 143 -16.01 16.95 -0.28
N ILE A 144 -17.32 16.80 -0.09
CA ILE A 144 -18.11 15.72 -0.72
C ILE A 144 -17.98 15.72 -2.25
N PRO A 145 -18.05 16.86 -2.98
CA PRO A 145 -17.95 16.86 -4.44
C PRO A 145 -16.62 16.26 -4.92
N LYS A 146 -15.49 16.69 -4.34
CA LYS A 146 -14.17 16.14 -4.70
C LYS A 146 -13.99 14.70 -4.27
N GLY A 147 -14.56 14.30 -3.13
CA GLY A 147 -14.57 12.91 -2.67
C GLY A 147 -15.26 11.99 -3.67
N ILE A 148 -16.46 12.36 -4.15
CA ILE A 148 -17.21 11.61 -5.16
C ILE A 148 -16.48 11.58 -6.51
N GLU A 149 -15.89 12.69 -6.93
CA GLU A 149 -15.10 12.74 -8.17
C GLU A 149 -13.91 11.78 -8.11
N SER A 150 -13.14 11.83 -7.01
CA SER A 150 -12.01 10.93 -6.80
C SER A 150 -12.44 9.46 -6.76
N LEU A 151 -13.58 9.14 -6.14
CA LEU A 151 -14.13 7.78 -6.15
C LEU A 151 -14.50 7.32 -7.56
N ASN A 152 -15.09 8.20 -8.38
CA ASN A 152 -15.38 7.90 -9.77
C ASN A 152 -14.09 7.60 -10.56
N GLN A 153 -13.03 8.38 -10.35
CA GLN A 153 -11.73 8.14 -10.97
C GLN A 153 -11.11 6.82 -10.51
N ALA A 154 -11.23 6.46 -9.22
CA ALA A 154 -10.78 5.16 -8.72
C ALA A 154 -11.45 4.00 -9.48
N ILE A 155 -12.78 4.05 -9.62
CA ILE A 155 -13.57 3.03 -10.33
C ILE A 155 -13.24 3.02 -11.83
N ALA A 156 -13.07 4.16 -12.44
CA ALA A 156 -12.67 4.28 -13.85
C ALA A 156 -11.30 3.63 -14.10
N ASN A 157 -10.36 3.81 -13.18
CA ASN A 157 -9.01 3.26 -13.23
C ASN A 157 -8.91 1.80 -12.75
N GLY A 158 -10.03 1.14 -12.44
CA GLY A 158 -10.03 -0.30 -12.14
C GLY A 158 -10.03 -0.65 -10.65
N PHE A 159 -10.47 0.24 -9.78
CA PHE A 159 -10.78 -0.10 -8.39
C PHE A 159 -11.91 -1.14 -8.35
N LYS A 160 -11.71 -2.27 -7.61
CA LYS A 160 -12.62 -3.42 -7.64
C LYS A 160 -13.25 -3.77 -6.30
N ASN A 161 -12.75 -3.24 -5.19
CA ASN A 161 -13.21 -3.63 -3.88
C ASN A 161 -14.53 -2.92 -3.50
N HIS A 162 -15.68 -3.53 -3.90
CA HIS A 162 -16.99 -2.97 -3.57
C HIS A 162 -17.31 -3.03 -2.07
N GLN A 163 -16.84 -4.06 -1.35
CA GLN A 163 -17.12 -4.22 0.08
C GLN A 163 -16.58 -3.04 0.90
N ILE A 164 -15.42 -2.51 0.54
CA ILE A 164 -14.85 -1.39 1.25
C ILE A 164 -15.69 -0.10 1.12
N LEU A 165 -16.42 0.06 0.01
CA LEU A 165 -17.33 1.21 -0.15
C LEU A 165 -18.44 1.20 0.89
N GLU A 166 -18.82 0.03 1.40
CA GLU A 166 -19.87 -0.11 2.41
C GLU A 166 -19.35 0.05 3.83
N THR A 167 -18.10 -0.37 4.08
CA THR A 167 -17.56 -0.55 5.42
C THR A 167 -16.53 0.50 5.85
N ASP A 168 -15.89 1.20 4.90
CA ASP A 168 -14.84 2.16 5.22
C ASP A 168 -15.41 3.42 5.91
N PRO A 169 -15.05 3.70 7.18
CA PRO A 169 -15.52 4.87 7.89
C PRO A 169 -15.03 6.19 7.27
N ASP A 170 -13.90 6.18 6.57
CA ASP A 170 -13.31 7.41 6.02
C ASP A 170 -14.16 8.03 4.91
N ILE A 171 -15.03 7.24 4.27
CA ILE A 171 -15.96 7.70 3.23
C ILE A 171 -17.44 7.65 3.65
N GLU A 172 -17.74 7.51 4.94
CA GLU A 172 -19.11 7.39 5.43
C GLU A 172 -20.00 8.56 4.98
N ASN A 173 -19.46 9.78 5.02
CA ASN A 173 -20.18 10.97 4.62
C ASN A 173 -20.48 11.05 3.10
N LEU A 174 -19.75 10.31 2.26
CA LEU A 174 -20.02 10.23 0.83
C LEU A 174 -21.24 9.37 0.54
N ARG A 175 -21.56 8.36 1.39
CA ARG A 175 -22.68 7.43 1.19
C ARG A 175 -24.04 8.12 1.15
N GLN A 176 -24.17 9.30 1.73
CA GLN A 176 -25.39 10.11 1.70
C GLN A 176 -25.56 10.83 0.35
N ASN A 177 -24.53 10.91 -0.48
CA ASN A 177 -24.61 11.55 -1.78
C ASN A 177 -25.31 10.62 -2.80
N PRO A 178 -26.32 11.09 -3.55
CA PRO A 178 -27.03 10.23 -4.53
C PRO A 178 -26.09 9.57 -5.55
N ARG A 179 -25.06 10.30 -6.00
CA ARG A 179 -24.08 9.80 -6.98
C ARG A 179 -23.22 8.65 -6.42
N PHE A 180 -23.09 8.52 -5.10
CA PHE A 180 -22.38 7.39 -4.50
C PHE A 180 -23.05 6.05 -4.85
N LYS A 181 -24.38 6.00 -4.79
CA LYS A 181 -25.16 4.78 -5.15
C LYS A 181 -25.00 4.39 -6.61
N GLU A 182 -24.91 5.40 -7.49
CA GLU A 182 -24.65 5.16 -8.92
C GLU A 182 -23.25 4.54 -9.12
N LEU A 183 -22.23 5.10 -8.45
CA LEU A 183 -20.85 4.59 -8.51
C LEU A 183 -20.74 3.17 -7.93
N GLN A 184 -21.43 2.89 -6.84
CA GLN A 184 -21.48 1.55 -6.24
C GLN A 184 -22.10 0.53 -7.21
N SER A 185 -23.22 0.88 -7.84
CA SER A 185 -23.87 0.03 -8.84
C SER A 185 -22.98 -0.20 -10.06
N LEU A 186 -22.28 0.83 -10.52
CA LEU A 186 -21.32 0.73 -11.62
C LEU A 186 -20.16 -0.22 -11.29
N LEU A 187 -19.64 -0.16 -10.06
CA LEU A 187 -18.58 -1.03 -9.59
C LEU A 187 -19.03 -2.49 -9.53
N LEU A 188 -20.25 -2.76 -9.05
CA LEU A 188 -20.82 -4.11 -9.03
C LEU A 188 -20.99 -4.67 -10.44
N ALA A 189 -21.51 -3.87 -11.38
CA ALA A 189 -21.68 -4.28 -12.77
C ALA A 189 -20.38 -4.60 -13.49
N LYS A 190 -19.28 -3.91 -13.15
CA LYS A 190 -17.94 -4.17 -13.72
C LYS A 190 -17.28 -5.45 -13.17
N ASN A 191 -17.75 -5.96 -12.03
CA ASN A 191 -17.19 -7.14 -11.37
C ASN A 191 -18.03 -8.41 -11.57
N ALA A 192 -19.19 -8.30 -12.22
CA ALA A 192 -20.08 -9.40 -12.60
C ALA A 192 -19.63 -10.02 -13.93
#